data_65e699a03fff841518911ab6a3b15110
#
_entry.id   65e699a03fff841518911ab6a3b15110
#
_cell.length_a   1.000
_cell.length_b   1.000
_cell.length_c   1.000
_cell.angle_alpha   90.00
_cell.angle_beta   90.00
_cell.angle_gamma   90.00
#
_symmetry.space_group_name_H-M   'P 1'
#
loop_
_entity.id
_entity.type
_entity.pdbx_description
1 polymer ?
#
loop_
_entity_poly.entity_id
_entity_poly.type
_entity_poly.pdbx_seq_one_letter_code
_entity_poly.pdbx_strand_id
1 'polypeptide(L)'
;MKRICICGGGNLGHVVAGFLAANGCEVTLLTRHPERWSHTLHITTPEGTTLEGQLSTISSTASDVVPQADMLLLAQPGFAIRSVLSELRDVLRPGIPVGSIVSSTGFFFEAMSLLPSTTPLFGFQRVPFIARTEVYGHSAHLLGYKSSLNLAVERASRDDGNRIASEIQQLFHCPTHLLASHYEASLTNSNPLLHTSRLYDLWHNWQEGITYESIPEFYSNWTDNASSLLIAMDAEFMQLLDKLQVTPGAIPTILDYYESTDAPSLTHKLQSIAAFKGIMSPMEKVGTTYIPDFHSRYFTEDFPYGLAIIHRLIHEHNIPAPHIDQVYDWGMNLISRYSD
;
A
#
# COMPACT_ATOMS: atom_id res chain seq x y z
N MET A 1 -13.31 16.53 -21.07
CA MET A 1 -13.26 16.36 -19.62
C MET A 1 -13.06 14.85 -19.36
N LYS A 2 -12.07 14.47 -18.59
CA LYS A 2 -11.79 13.05 -18.29
C LYS A 2 -12.73 12.58 -17.18
N ARG A 3 -13.34 11.40 -17.36
CA ARG A 3 -14.24 10.80 -16.36
C ARG A 3 -13.49 9.75 -15.56
N ILE A 4 -13.32 9.98 -14.28
CA ILE A 4 -12.53 9.12 -13.39
C ILE A 4 -13.44 8.53 -12.32
N CYS A 5 -13.43 7.20 -12.18
CA CYS A 5 -14.06 6.55 -11.05
C CYS A 5 -13.03 6.25 -9.96
N ILE A 6 -13.23 6.81 -8.77
CA ILE A 6 -12.44 6.52 -7.58
C ILE A 6 -13.14 5.42 -6.79
N CYS A 7 -12.43 4.31 -6.53
CA CYS A 7 -12.94 3.20 -5.72
C CYS A 7 -12.26 3.24 -4.35
N GLY A 8 -12.97 3.72 -3.34
CA GLY A 8 -12.51 3.78 -1.95
C GLY A 8 -12.62 5.16 -1.31
N GLY A 9 -13.14 5.18 -0.09
CA GLY A 9 -13.42 6.37 0.71
C GLY A 9 -12.49 6.59 1.91
N GLY A 10 -11.22 6.13 1.82
CA GLY A 10 -10.19 6.39 2.84
C GLY A 10 -9.49 7.74 2.64
N ASN A 11 -8.42 7.98 3.40
CA ASN A 11 -7.63 9.23 3.31
C ASN A 11 -7.22 9.58 1.87
N LEU A 12 -6.65 8.60 1.15
CA LEU A 12 -6.24 8.79 -0.24
C LEU A 12 -7.45 9.02 -1.17
N GLY A 13 -8.53 8.26 -0.97
CA GLY A 13 -9.75 8.42 -1.76
C GLY A 13 -10.34 9.83 -1.66
N HIS A 14 -10.41 10.41 -0.45
CA HIS A 14 -10.86 11.79 -0.25
C HIS A 14 -10.01 12.79 -1.01
N VAL A 15 -8.67 12.74 -0.79
CA VAL A 15 -7.77 13.73 -1.41
C VAL A 15 -7.74 13.58 -2.92
N VAL A 16 -7.64 12.35 -3.44
CA VAL A 16 -7.57 12.12 -4.89
C VAL A 16 -8.88 12.51 -5.58
N ALA A 17 -10.03 12.13 -5.03
CA ALA A 17 -11.33 12.50 -5.60
C ALA A 17 -11.52 14.02 -5.64
N GLY A 18 -11.29 14.70 -4.52
CA GLY A 18 -11.41 16.16 -4.44
C GLY A 18 -10.39 16.89 -5.31
N PHE A 19 -9.14 16.46 -5.32
CA PHE A 19 -8.08 17.04 -6.14
C PHE A 19 -8.41 16.93 -7.65
N LEU A 20 -8.76 15.74 -8.13
CA LEU A 20 -9.08 15.54 -9.55
C LEU A 20 -10.33 16.31 -9.98
N ALA A 21 -11.35 16.34 -9.13
CA ALA A 21 -12.57 17.11 -9.42
C ALA A 21 -12.29 18.62 -9.46
N ALA A 22 -11.52 19.17 -8.53
CA ALA A 22 -11.11 20.57 -8.51
C ALA A 22 -10.25 20.96 -9.75
N ASN A 23 -9.54 19.97 -10.33
CA ASN A 23 -8.73 20.16 -11.54
C ASN A 23 -9.48 19.80 -12.84
N GLY A 24 -10.82 19.81 -12.83
CA GLY A 24 -11.65 19.74 -14.01
C GLY A 24 -11.95 18.34 -14.53
N CYS A 25 -11.73 17.30 -13.73
CA CYS A 25 -12.21 15.95 -14.05
C CYS A 25 -13.69 15.81 -13.63
N GLU A 26 -14.44 14.98 -14.35
CA GLU A 26 -15.70 14.45 -13.88
C GLU A 26 -15.40 13.23 -13.01
N VAL A 27 -15.60 13.37 -11.70
CA VAL A 27 -15.25 12.32 -10.74
C VAL A 27 -16.50 11.65 -10.20
N THR A 28 -16.55 10.32 -10.31
CA THR A 28 -17.50 9.45 -9.63
C THR A 28 -16.80 8.72 -8.48
N LEU A 29 -17.54 8.36 -7.44
CA LEU A 29 -17.01 7.68 -6.27
C LEU A 29 -17.78 6.40 -5.96
N LEU A 30 -17.05 5.27 -5.91
CA LEU A 30 -17.55 4.00 -5.38
C LEU A 30 -17.12 3.88 -3.91
N THR A 31 -18.09 3.89 -2.98
CA THR A 31 -17.85 3.83 -1.54
C THR A 31 -18.95 3.07 -0.82
N ARG A 32 -18.63 2.38 0.28
CA ARG A 32 -19.61 1.59 1.06
C ARG A 32 -20.70 2.43 1.75
N HIS A 33 -20.43 3.71 2.00
CA HIS A 33 -21.31 4.63 2.74
C HIS A 33 -21.54 5.92 1.95
N PRO A 34 -22.20 5.87 0.76
CA PRO A 34 -22.45 7.04 -0.07
C PRO A 34 -23.25 8.13 0.64
N GLU A 35 -24.14 7.75 1.56
CA GLU A 35 -24.98 8.66 2.36
C GLU A 35 -24.17 9.59 3.30
N ARG A 36 -22.90 9.26 3.55
CA ARG A 36 -22.01 10.06 4.40
C ARG A 36 -21.17 11.06 3.62
N TRP A 37 -21.38 11.16 2.30
CA TRP A 37 -20.54 11.98 1.43
C TRP A 37 -21.31 13.18 0.90
N SER A 38 -20.64 14.34 0.92
CA SER A 38 -21.03 15.52 0.18
C SER A 38 -20.61 15.40 -1.27
N HIS A 39 -21.40 15.94 -2.19
CA HIS A 39 -20.95 16.12 -3.57
C HIS A 39 -19.83 17.16 -3.69
N THR A 40 -19.69 18.06 -2.71
CA THR A 40 -18.60 19.03 -2.64
C THR A 40 -17.57 18.56 -1.62
N LEU A 41 -16.32 18.39 -2.07
CA LEU A 41 -15.16 18.07 -1.21
C LEU A 41 -14.23 19.27 -1.08
N HIS A 42 -13.79 19.55 0.13
CA HIS A 42 -12.82 20.58 0.43
C HIS A 42 -11.46 19.96 0.75
N ILE A 43 -10.43 20.27 -0.05
CA ILE A 43 -9.07 19.73 0.12
C ILE A 43 -8.12 20.88 0.48
N THR A 44 -7.65 20.91 1.71
CA THR A 44 -6.63 21.87 2.14
C THR A 44 -5.25 21.42 1.69
N THR A 45 -4.55 22.24 0.92
CA THR A 45 -3.20 21.95 0.40
C THR A 45 -2.13 22.33 1.43
N PRO A 46 -0.86 21.89 1.23
CA PRO A 46 0.26 22.30 2.12
C PRO A 46 0.48 23.80 2.19
N GLU A 47 0.10 24.53 1.14
CA GLU A 47 0.20 25.99 1.06
C GLU A 47 -0.94 26.72 1.80
N GLY A 48 -1.88 25.97 2.39
CA GLY A 48 -3.05 26.53 3.10
C GLY A 48 -4.19 26.95 2.17
N THR A 49 -4.12 26.65 0.88
CA THR A 49 -5.22 26.89 -0.08
C THR A 49 -6.23 25.75 0.02
N THR A 50 -7.53 26.06 -0.06
CA THR A 50 -8.59 25.07 -0.14
C THR A 50 -9.03 24.90 -1.59
N LEU A 51 -8.89 23.68 -2.11
CA LEU A 51 -9.47 23.27 -3.40
C LEU A 51 -10.90 22.79 -3.15
N GLU A 52 -11.81 23.14 -4.03
CA GLU A 52 -13.20 22.70 -4.00
C GLU A 52 -13.47 21.79 -5.21
N GLY A 53 -13.72 20.51 -4.96
CA GLY A 53 -14.00 19.50 -5.97
C GLY A 53 -15.44 19.04 -5.95
N GLN A 54 -16.13 19.07 -7.12
CA GLN A 54 -17.50 18.60 -7.25
C GLN A 54 -17.54 17.17 -7.77
N LEU A 55 -18.10 16.24 -6.99
CA LEU A 55 -18.32 14.85 -7.40
C LEU A 55 -19.64 14.74 -8.18
N SER A 56 -19.61 14.07 -9.34
CA SER A 56 -20.81 13.92 -10.18
C SER A 56 -21.76 12.85 -9.63
N THR A 57 -21.25 11.70 -9.24
CA THR A 57 -22.05 10.60 -8.70
C THR A 57 -21.31 9.90 -7.56
N ILE A 58 -22.03 9.54 -6.52
CA ILE A 58 -21.52 8.80 -5.37
C ILE A 58 -22.44 7.62 -5.15
N SER A 59 -21.90 6.40 -5.17
CA SER A 59 -22.72 5.19 -5.01
C SER A 59 -21.95 4.08 -4.29
N SER A 60 -22.68 3.15 -3.70
CA SER A 60 -22.16 1.87 -3.22
C SER A 60 -22.26 0.75 -4.26
N THR A 61 -22.82 1.04 -5.43
CA THR A 61 -23.08 0.08 -6.51
C THR A 61 -22.19 0.40 -7.71
N ALA A 62 -21.35 -0.54 -8.12
CA ALA A 62 -20.39 -0.31 -9.20
C ALA A 62 -21.05 0.01 -10.54
N SER A 63 -22.22 -0.57 -10.85
CA SER A 63 -22.95 -0.30 -12.11
C SER A 63 -23.40 1.15 -12.27
N ASP A 64 -23.48 1.92 -11.18
CA ASP A 64 -23.92 3.32 -11.22
C ASP A 64 -22.78 4.28 -11.62
N VAL A 65 -21.54 3.89 -11.32
CA VAL A 65 -20.37 4.79 -11.41
C VAL A 65 -19.29 4.34 -12.41
N VAL A 66 -19.18 3.04 -12.67
CA VAL A 66 -18.10 2.47 -13.50
C VAL A 66 -18.36 2.61 -15.00
N PRO A 67 -19.56 2.32 -15.56
CA PRO A 67 -19.77 2.24 -17.00
C PRO A 67 -19.43 3.52 -17.77
N GLN A 68 -19.51 4.68 -17.13
CA GLN A 68 -19.24 5.98 -17.74
C GLN A 68 -17.77 6.42 -17.60
N ALA A 69 -16.98 5.75 -16.75
CA ALA A 69 -15.61 6.14 -16.49
C ALA A 69 -14.68 5.87 -17.69
N ASP A 70 -13.67 6.71 -17.86
CA ASP A 70 -12.59 6.53 -18.82
C ASP A 70 -11.36 5.88 -18.17
N MET A 71 -11.30 5.87 -16.84
CA MET A 71 -10.26 5.26 -16.01
C MET A 71 -10.79 5.00 -14.60
N LEU A 72 -10.35 3.90 -13.99
CA LEU A 72 -10.63 3.58 -12.59
C LEU A 72 -9.36 3.69 -11.76
N LEU A 73 -9.48 4.25 -10.55
CA LEU A 73 -8.40 4.36 -9.56
C LEU A 73 -8.86 3.76 -8.22
N LEU A 74 -8.23 2.67 -7.82
CA LEU A 74 -8.47 2.03 -6.53
C LEU A 74 -7.61 2.70 -5.45
N ALA A 75 -8.27 3.18 -4.39
CA ALA A 75 -7.67 3.72 -3.17
C ALA A 75 -8.04 2.80 -1.98
N GLN A 76 -7.71 1.51 -2.10
CA GLN A 76 -8.15 0.45 -1.19
C GLN A 76 -6.99 -0.14 -0.38
N PRO A 77 -7.21 -0.56 0.86
CA PRO A 77 -6.29 -1.42 1.60
C PRO A 77 -6.28 -2.84 1.01
N GLY A 78 -5.25 -3.61 1.30
CA GLY A 78 -5.03 -4.95 0.74
C GLY A 78 -6.25 -5.88 0.89
N PHE A 79 -6.86 -5.92 2.07
CA PHE A 79 -8.01 -6.79 2.34
C PHE A 79 -9.26 -6.49 1.49
N ALA A 80 -9.39 -5.28 0.94
CA ALA A 80 -10.54 -4.87 0.15
C ALA A 80 -10.32 -5.03 -1.36
N ILE A 81 -9.09 -5.20 -1.83
CA ILE A 81 -8.74 -5.25 -3.26
C ILE A 81 -9.54 -6.34 -3.98
N ARG A 82 -9.48 -7.57 -3.47
CA ARG A 82 -10.12 -8.73 -4.12
C ARG A 82 -11.63 -8.57 -4.27
N SER A 83 -12.33 -8.11 -3.21
CA SER A 83 -13.79 -7.93 -3.25
C SER A 83 -14.19 -6.83 -4.22
N VAL A 84 -13.49 -5.71 -4.22
CA VAL A 84 -13.74 -4.60 -5.15
C VAL A 84 -13.48 -5.01 -6.60
N LEU A 85 -12.37 -5.70 -6.89
CA LEU A 85 -12.08 -6.19 -8.24
C LEU A 85 -13.12 -7.20 -8.72
N SER A 86 -13.64 -8.05 -7.84
CA SER A 86 -14.72 -9.00 -8.19
C SER A 86 -16.01 -8.27 -8.55
N GLU A 87 -16.35 -7.20 -7.84
CA GLU A 87 -17.52 -6.36 -8.14
C GLU A 87 -17.34 -5.58 -9.47
N LEU A 88 -16.14 -5.06 -9.71
CA LEU A 88 -15.82 -4.31 -10.92
C LEU A 88 -15.85 -5.18 -12.17
N ARG A 89 -15.40 -6.44 -12.09
CA ARG A 89 -15.23 -7.36 -13.22
C ARG A 89 -16.45 -7.41 -14.12
N ASP A 90 -17.64 -7.44 -13.52
CA ASP A 90 -18.91 -7.69 -14.25
C ASP A 90 -19.49 -6.42 -14.89
N VAL A 91 -18.94 -5.24 -14.57
CA VAL A 91 -19.41 -3.94 -15.06
C VAL A 91 -18.37 -3.15 -15.87
N LEU A 92 -17.14 -3.69 -15.98
CA LEU A 92 -16.06 -3.06 -16.75
C LEU A 92 -16.32 -3.11 -18.25
N ARG A 93 -16.14 -1.98 -18.92
CA ARG A 93 -16.08 -1.94 -20.38
C ARG A 93 -14.73 -2.47 -20.87
N PRO A 94 -14.68 -3.16 -22.04
CA PRO A 94 -13.41 -3.59 -22.63
C PRO A 94 -12.45 -2.42 -22.82
N GLY A 95 -11.19 -2.64 -22.47
CA GLY A 95 -10.10 -1.67 -22.67
C GLY A 95 -10.05 -0.50 -21.70
N ILE A 96 -10.96 -0.40 -20.72
CA ILE A 96 -10.87 0.63 -19.69
C ILE A 96 -9.66 0.37 -18.78
N PRO A 97 -8.76 1.34 -18.54
CA PRO A 97 -7.65 1.16 -17.63
C PRO A 97 -8.14 1.11 -16.17
N VAL A 98 -7.65 0.11 -15.44
CA VAL A 98 -7.90 -0.05 -14.01
C VAL A 98 -6.57 0.06 -13.27
N GLY A 99 -6.49 0.96 -12.31
CA GLY A 99 -5.26 1.20 -11.56
C GLY A 99 -5.43 1.22 -10.06
N SER A 100 -4.31 1.07 -9.35
CA SER A 100 -4.23 1.21 -7.91
C SER A 100 -3.27 2.33 -7.51
N ILE A 101 -3.71 3.18 -6.59
CA ILE A 101 -2.88 4.27 -6.04
C ILE A 101 -1.73 3.72 -5.19
N VAL A 102 -1.85 2.47 -4.70
CA VAL A 102 -0.80 1.74 -3.98
C VAL A 102 -0.70 0.33 -4.51
N SER A 103 0.37 -0.01 -5.21
CA SER A 103 0.56 -1.35 -5.80
C SER A 103 1.01 -2.40 -4.79
N SER A 104 1.67 -2.00 -3.72
CA SER A 104 2.23 -2.89 -2.70
C SER A 104 1.17 -3.63 -1.84
N THR A 105 -0.11 -3.39 -2.10
CA THR A 105 -1.25 -4.08 -1.47
C THR A 105 -1.69 -5.36 -2.20
N GLY A 106 -0.90 -5.85 -3.14
CA GLY A 106 -1.21 -7.04 -3.93
C GLY A 106 -2.09 -6.79 -5.16
N PHE A 107 -2.34 -5.53 -5.52
CA PHE A 107 -3.26 -5.15 -6.60
C PHE A 107 -3.01 -5.90 -7.92
N PHE A 108 -1.78 -5.89 -8.43
CA PHE A 108 -1.50 -6.51 -9.74
C PHE A 108 -1.79 -8.01 -9.73
N PHE A 109 -1.42 -8.71 -8.66
CA PHE A 109 -1.62 -10.16 -8.54
C PHE A 109 -3.11 -10.51 -8.53
N GLU A 110 -3.92 -9.77 -7.76
CA GLU A 110 -5.35 -9.96 -7.71
C GLU A 110 -6.05 -9.54 -9.02
N ALA A 111 -5.67 -8.39 -9.59
CA ALA A 111 -6.27 -7.90 -10.83
C ALA A 111 -5.96 -8.79 -12.02
N MET A 112 -4.74 -9.33 -12.11
CA MET A 112 -4.38 -10.29 -13.16
C MET A 112 -5.13 -11.61 -13.04
N SER A 113 -5.51 -12.02 -11.83
CA SER A 113 -6.31 -13.22 -11.58
C SER A 113 -7.80 -13.04 -11.88
N LEU A 114 -8.35 -11.86 -11.58
CA LEU A 114 -9.80 -11.64 -11.55
C LEU A 114 -10.35 -10.92 -12.79
N LEU A 115 -9.59 -9.94 -13.31
CA LEU A 115 -10.09 -9.10 -14.40
C LEU A 115 -9.80 -9.73 -15.78
N PRO A 116 -10.62 -9.42 -16.81
CA PRO A 116 -10.37 -9.87 -18.17
C PRO A 116 -8.96 -9.52 -18.65
N SER A 117 -8.33 -10.41 -19.41
CA SER A 117 -6.96 -10.21 -19.94
C SER A 117 -6.83 -8.99 -20.86
N THR A 118 -7.93 -8.49 -21.38
CA THR A 118 -8.03 -7.26 -22.19
C THR A 118 -8.10 -5.97 -21.38
N THR A 119 -8.15 -6.04 -20.05
CA THR A 119 -8.16 -4.87 -19.17
C THR A 119 -6.73 -4.38 -18.96
N PRO A 120 -6.35 -3.17 -19.42
CA PRO A 120 -5.06 -2.59 -19.08
C PRO A 120 -4.99 -2.31 -17.58
N LEU A 121 -3.89 -2.70 -16.95
CA LEU A 121 -3.66 -2.51 -15.53
C LEU A 121 -2.54 -1.51 -15.33
N PHE A 122 -2.68 -0.62 -14.34
CA PHE A 122 -1.59 0.27 -13.94
C PHE A 122 -1.56 0.44 -12.42
N GLY A 123 -0.40 0.81 -11.89
CA GLY A 123 -0.30 0.99 -10.45
C GLY A 123 0.90 1.82 -10.04
N PHE A 124 0.69 2.64 -9.02
CA PHE A 124 1.71 3.53 -8.49
C PHE A 124 2.66 2.76 -7.57
N GLN A 125 3.95 3.01 -7.71
CA GLN A 125 4.96 2.50 -6.79
C GLN A 125 4.81 3.10 -5.39
N ARG A 126 4.50 4.38 -5.31
CA ARG A 126 4.26 5.15 -4.08
C ARG A 126 3.03 6.04 -4.25
N VAL A 127 2.38 6.36 -3.14
CA VAL A 127 1.23 7.28 -3.14
C VAL A 127 1.62 8.65 -3.70
N PRO A 128 0.76 9.30 -4.52
CA PRO A 128 1.04 10.63 -5.08
C PRO A 128 1.02 11.72 -4.02
N PHE A 129 0.23 11.53 -2.95
CA PHE A 129 -0.02 12.50 -1.90
C PHE A 129 0.15 11.90 -0.51
N ILE A 130 0.59 12.70 0.45
CA ILE A 130 0.37 12.44 1.87
C ILE A 130 -1.02 12.99 2.19
N ALA A 131 -1.95 12.12 2.56
CA ALA A 131 -3.36 12.41 2.69
C ALA A 131 -3.88 12.14 4.11
N ARG A 132 -4.74 13.01 4.61
CA ARG A 132 -5.41 12.83 5.90
C ARG A 132 -6.85 13.33 5.82
N THR A 133 -7.82 12.50 6.10
CA THR A 133 -9.22 12.91 6.22
C THR A 133 -9.39 13.80 7.46
N GLU A 134 -10.06 14.92 7.30
CA GLU A 134 -10.44 15.81 8.39
C GLU A 134 -11.88 15.51 8.82
N VAL A 135 -12.84 15.71 7.91
CA VAL A 135 -14.25 15.33 8.11
C VAL A 135 -14.62 14.31 7.04
N TYR A 136 -14.96 13.10 7.45
CA TYR A 136 -15.27 12.02 6.53
C TYR A 136 -16.38 12.39 5.56
N GLY A 137 -16.12 12.22 4.27
CA GLY A 137 -17.04 12.54 3.19
C GLY A 137 -17.13 14.03 2.84
N HIS A 138 -16.40 14.94 3.52
CA HIS A 138 -16.52 16.38 3.34
C HIS A 138 -15.19 17.10 3.13
N SER A 139 -14.18 16.82 3.96
CA SER A 139 -12.91 17.53 3.88
C SER A 139 -11.71 16.64 4.20
N ALA A 140 -10.56 16.99 3.62
CA ALA A 140 -9.30 16.32 3.85
C ALA A 140 -8.11 17.26 3.67
N HIS A 141 -6.98 16.89 4.24
CA HIS A 141 -5.69 17.57 4.07
C HIS A 141 -4.82 16.80 3.09
N LEU A 142 -4.34 17.48 2.07
CA LEU A 142 -3.21 17.09 1.25
C LEU A 142 -1.97 17.68 1.92
N LEU A 143 -1.20 16.85 2.62
CA LEU A 143 -0.07 17.27 3.47
C LEU A 143 1.26 17.35 2.72
N GLY A 144 1.33 16.81 1.51
CA GLY A 144 2.53 16.84 0.69
C GLY A 144 2.37 16.15 -0.65
N TYR A 145 3.12 16.64 -1.62
CA TYR A 145 3.19 16.10 -2.99
C TYR A 145 4.46 15.27 -3.17
N LYS A 146 4.42 14.33 -4.12
CA LYS A 146 5.64 13.72 -4.66
C LYS A 146 6.19 14.59 -5.79
N SER A 147 7.53 14.66 -5.87
CA SER A 147 8.22 15.35 -6.95
C SER A 147 8.16 14.60 -8.28
N SER A 148 7.97 13.29 -8.25
CA SER A 148 7.74 12.43 -9.40
C SER A 148 6.95 11.18 -8.99
N LEU A 149 6.28 10.57 -9.95
CA LEU A 149 5.54 9.32 -9.82
C LEU A 149 6.21 8.24 -10.65
N ASN A 150 6.29 7.04 -10.09
CA ASN A 150 6.68 5.85 -10.82
C ASN A 150 5.47 4.94 -10.98
N LEU A 151 5.22 4.48 -12.20
CA LEU A 151 4.02 3.75 -12.60
C LEU A 151 4.39 2.46 -13.31
N ALA A 152 3.87 1.34 -12.87
CA ALA A 152 3.90 0.12 -13.65
C ALA A 152 2.61 0.00 -14.48
N VAL A 153 2.74 -0.58 -15.68
CA VAL A 153 1.60 -0.85 -16.57
C VAL A 153 1.72 -2.27 -17.08
N GLU A 154 0.62 -3.02 -17.02
CA GLU A 154 0.52 -4.40 -17.49
C GLU A 154 -0.66 -4.55 -18.46
N ARG A 155 -0.62 -5.60 -19.30
CA ARG A 155 -1.67 -5.91 -20.28
C ARG A 155 -1.94 -4.77 -21.26
N ALA A 156 -0.91 -4.01 -21.60
CA ALA A 156 -0.95 -2.91 -22.54
C ALA A 156 0.26 -2.96 -23.47
N SER A 157 0.13 -2.42 -24.69
CA SER A 157 1.28 -2.18 -25.52
C SER A 157 2.17 -1.09 -24.89
N ARG A 158 3.43 -0.99 -25.34
CA ARG A 158 4.32 0.07 -24.86
C ARG A 158 3.75 1.47 -25.11
N ASP A 159 3.10 1.66 -26.25
CA ASP A 159 2.51 2.96 -26.61
C ASP A 159 1.30 3.28 -25.73
N ASP A 160 0.47 2.27 -25.41
CA ASP A 160 -0.63 2.44 -24.46
C ASP A 160 -0.12 2.70 -23.04
N GLY A 161 0.96 2.05 -22.63
CA GLY A 161 1.62 2.32 -21.35
C GLY A 161 2.11 3.76 -21.27
N ASN A 162 2.78 4.27 -22.30
CA ASN A 162 3.22 5.66 -22.38
C ASN A 162 2.04 6.63 -22.36
N ARG A 163 0.93 6.29 -23.02
CA ARG A 163 -0.29 7.10 -23.00
C ARG A 163 -0.89 7.15 -21.58
N ILE A 164 -0.99 6.01 -20.89
CA ILE A 164 -1.47 5.97 -19.49
C ILE A 164 -0.57 6.81 -18.59
N ALA A 165 0.75 6.69 -18.69
CA ALA A 165 1.69 7.48 -17.90
C ALA A 165 1.54 9.00 -18.18
N SER A 166 1.38 9.39 -19.44
CA SER A 166 1.14 10.80 -19.83
C SER A 166 -0.19 11.32 -19.28
N GLU A 167 -1.24 10.49 -19.29
CA GLU A 167 -2.52 10.85 -18.69
C GLU A 167 -2.40 11.02 -17.16
N ILE A 168 -1.72 10.13 -16.47
CA ILE A 168 -1.45 10.24 -15.02
C ILE A 168 -0.63 11.50 -14.72
N GLN A 169 0.40 11.79 -15.50
CA GLN A 169 1.17 13.03 -15.37
C GLN A 169 0.30 14.28 -15.46
N GLN A 170 -0.64 14.32 -16.42
CA GLN A 170 -1.57 15.44 -16.58
C GLN A 170 -2.56 15.52 -15.41
N LEU A 171 -3.12 14.37 -14.99
CA LEU A 171 -4.11 14.31 -13.91
C LEU A 171 -3.54 14.75 -12.55
N PHE A 172 -2.31 14.37 -12.26
CA PHE A 172 -1.66 14.66 -10.96
C PHE A 172 -0.70 15.86 -11.01
N HIS A 173 -0.52 16.50 -12.18
CA HIS A 173 0.44 17.59 -12.40
C HIS A 173 1.85 17.24 -11.92
N CYS A 174 2.27 15.99 -12.12
CA CYS A 174 3.50 15.45 -11.57
C CYS A 174 4.22 14.59 -12.61
N PRO A 175 5.52 14.80 -12.87
CA PRO A 175 6.30 13.96 -13.77
C PRO A 175 6.09 12.48 -13.46
N THR A 176 5.77 11.67 -14.48
CA THR A 176 5.41 10.26 -14.31
C THR A 176 6.30 9.39 -15.21
N HIS A 177 6.99 8.42 -14.60
CA HIS A 177 7.92 7.52 -15.25
C HIS A 177 7.38 6.09 -15.25
N LEU A 178 7.55 5.38 -16.38
CA LEU A 178 7.22 3.97 -16.44
C LEU A 178 8.32 3.11 -15.80
N LEU A 179 7.91 2.18 -14.98
CA LEU A 179 8.73 1.10 -14.44
C LEU A 179 8.83 -0.05 -15.47
N ALA A 180 9.85 -0.89 -15.31
CA ALA A 180 10.06 -2.04 -16.20
C ALA A 180 8.98 -3.13 -16.01
N SER A 181 8.45 -3.28 -14.80
CA SER A 181 7.43 -4.28 -14.49
C SER A 181 6.58 -3.90 -13.28
N HIS A 182 5.48 -4.62 -13.11
CA HIS A 182 4.64 -4.49 -11.90
C HIS A 182 5.36 -4.94 -10.62
N TYR A 183 6.37 -5.79 -10.71
CA TYR A 183 7.18 -6.18 -9.56
C TYR A 183 7.87 -4.98 -8.91
N GLU A 184 8.43 -4.06 -9.72
CA GLU A 184 9.06 -2.84 -9.21
C GLU A 184 8.08 -1.93 -8.47
N ALA A 185 6.80 -1.92 -8.88
CA ALA A 185 5.77 -1.17 -8.17
C ALA A 185 5.27 -1.89 -6.91
N SER A 186 5.15 -3.22 -6.97
CA SER A 186 4.52 -4.02 -5.91
C SER A 186 5.47 -4.37 -4.76
N LEU A 187 6.76 -4.59 -5.05
CA LEU A 187 7.73 -5.15 -4.10
C LEU A 187 8.69 -4.11 -3.50
N THR A 188 8.59 -2.84 -3.88
CA THR A 188 9.48 -1.78 -3.39
C THR A 188 9.21 -1.33 -1.95
N ASN A 189 8.11 -1.78 -1.32
CA ASN A 189 7.80 -1.44 0.06
C ASN A 189 8.58 -2.33 1.02
N SER A 190 9.44 -1.73 1.84
CA SER A 190 10.24 -2.45 2.85
C SER A 190 9.44 -2.95 4.05
N ASN A 191 8.24 -2.38 4.31
CA ASN A 191 7.45 -2.68 5.51
C ASN A 191 7.20 -4.18 5.73
N PRO A 192 6.89 -4.99 4.69
CA PRO A 192 6.67 -6.42 4.89
C PRO A 192 7.85 -7.15 5.55
N LEU A 193 9.08 -6.78 5.24
CA LEU A 193 10.27 -7.35 5.87
C LEU A 193 10.61 -6.62 7.18
N LEU A 194 10.62 -5.28 7.13
CA LEU A 194 10.99 -4.42 8.26
C LEU A 194 10.09 -4.62 9.47
N HIS A 195 8.79 -4.54 9.27
CA HIS A 195 7.85 -4.64 10.39
C HIS A 195 7.75 -6.06 10.93
N THR A 196 7.71 -7.06 10.05
CA THR A 196 7.51 -8.45 10.48
C THR A 196 8.73 -9.02 11.20
N SER A 197 9.96 -8.66 10.79
CA SER A 197 11.18 -9.00 11.52
C SER A 197 11.19 -8.41 12.93
N ARG A 198 10.74 -7.14 13.08
CA ARG A 198 10.64 -6.50 14.40
C ARG A 198 9.57 -7.13 15.29
N LEU A 199 8.40 -7.43 14.74
CA LEU A 199 7.33 -8.11 15.48
C LEU A 199 7.76 -9.49 15.96
N TYR A 200 8.48 -10.22 15.11
CA TYR A 200 9.06 -11.52 15.47
C TYR A 200 10.07 -11.38 16.62
N ASP A 201 11.00 -10.44 16.53
CA ASP A 201 11.97 -10.15 17.59
C ASP A 201 11.28 -9.81 18.94
N LEU A 202 10.22 -9.02 18.88
CA LEU A 202 9.46 -8.62 20.07
C LEU A 202 8.70 -9.81 20.72
N TRP A 203 8.08 -10.70 19.91
CA TRP A 203 7.03 -11.57 20.42
C TRP A 203 7.08 -13.03 19.96
N HIS A 204 8.15 -13.51 19.30
CA HIS A 204 8.21 -14.93 18.89
C HIS A 204 8.10 -15.91 20.08
N ASN A 205 8.50 -15.49 21.28
CA ASN A 205 8.38 -16.26 22.52
C ASN A 205 7.15 -15.90 23.37
N TRP A 206 6.29 -15.00 22.89
CA TRP A 206 5.10 -14.63 23.65
C TRP A 206 4.11 -15.78 23.72
N GLN A 207 3.52 -15.97 24.91
CA GLN A 207 2.46 -16.96 25.16
C GLN A 207 1.31 -16.28 25.89
N GLU A 208 0.11 -16.82 25.71
CA GLU A 208 -1.07 -16.35 26.42
C GLU A 208 -0.85 -16.34 27.94
N GLY A 209 -1.23 -15.23 28.58
CA GLY A 209 -0.97 -14.97 29.99
C GLY A 209 0.28 -14.14 30.27
N ILE A 210 1.21 -13.97 29.32
CA ILE A 210 2.34 -13.06 29.46
C ILE A 210 1.88 -11.63 29.22
N THR A 211 2.14 -10.75 30.18
CA THR A 211 1.82 -9.32 30.10
C THR A 211 3.06 -8.46 30.30
N TYR A 212 3.00 -7.22 29.84
CA TYR A 212 4.09 -6.24 29.91
C TYR A 212 3.66 -5.01 30.72
N GLU A 213 4.57 -4.41 31.48
CA GLU A 213 4.30 -3.22 32.29
C GLU A 213 4.25 -1.93 31.45
N SER A 214 4.92 -1.91 30.31
CA SER A 214 5.00 -0.75 29.40
C SER A 214 5.03 -1.19 27.94
N ILE A 215 4.68 -0.27 27.05
CA ILE A 215 4.76 -0.46 25.60
C ILE A 215 6.14 0.05 25.13
N PRO A 216 6.99 -0.81 24.51
CA PRO A 216 8.23 -0.36 23.91
C PRO A 216 7.96 0.50 22.66
N GLU A 217 8.80 1.51 22.41
CA GLU A 217 8.79 2.19 21.12
C GLU A 217 9.25 1.24 20.02
N PHE A 218 8.54 1.23 18.90
CA PHE A 218 8.77 0.26 17.83
C PHE A 218 10.16 0.37 17.23
N TYR A 219 10.61 1.58 16.93
CA TYR A 219 11.90 1.86 16.31
C TYR A 219 12.97 2.31 17.31
N SER A 220 12.65 3.14 18.30
CA SER A 220 13.67 3.62 19.25
C SER A 220 14.22 2.50 20.13
N ASN A 221 13.44 1.42 20.34
CA ASN A 221 13.87 0.22 21.04
C ASN A 221 14.23 -0.93 20.08
N TRP A 222 14.59 -0.63 18.83
CA TRP A 222 15.04 -1.63 17.84
C TRP A 222 16.30 -2.35 18.33
N THR A 223 16.46 -3.62 17.96
CA THR A 223 17.57 -4.47 18.45
C THR A 223 18.45 -4.96 17.32
N ASP A 224 19.68 -5.38 17.65
CA ASP A 224 20.58 -6.02 16.68
C ASP A 224 20.05 -7.38 16.22
N ASN A 225 19.26 -8.07 17.04
CA ASN A 225 18.61 -9.32 16.65
C ASN A 225 17.57 -9.05 15.55
N ALA A 226 16.74 -8.02 15.71
CA ALA A 226 15.77 -7.61 14.68
C ALA A 226 16.49 -7.21 13.39
N SER A 227 17.59 -6.48 13.48
CA SER A 227 18.42 -6.10 12.32
C SER A 227 19.05 -7.31 11.63
N SER A 228 19.58 -8.26 12.40
CA SER A 228 20.18 -9.49 11.85
C SER A 228 19.13 -10.33 11.10
N LEU A 229 17.95 -10.49 11.69
CA LEU A 229 16.83 -11.18 11.04
C LEU A 229 16.37 -10.46 9.78
N LEU A 230 16.21 -9.14 9.84
CA LEU A 230 15.83 -8.32 8.69
C LEU A 230 16.84 -8.45 7.53
N ILE A 231 18.14 -8.40 7.81
CA ILE A 231 19.20 -8.57 6.79
C ILE A 231 19.14 -9.98 6.18
N ALA A 232 18.89 -11.01 6.98
CA ALA A 232 18.78 -12.38 6.48
C ALA A 232 17.54 -12.54 5.58
N MET A 233 16.37 -12.01 5.99
CA MET A 233 15.16 -12.00 5.16
C MET A 233 15.35 -11.18 3.88
N ASP A 234 16.06 -10.06 3.95
CA ASP A 234 16.38 -9.22 2.79
C ASP A 234 17.27 -9.97 1.79
N ALA A 235 18.28 -10.70 2.26
CA ALA A 235 19.13 -11.50 1.40
C ALA A 235 18.35 -12.61 0.65
N GLU A 236 17.35 -13.22 1.27
CA GLU A 236 16.42 -14.17 0.63
C GLU A 236 15.52 -13.46 -0.40
N PHE A 237 15.01 -12.30 -0.05
CA PHE A 237 14.18 -11.47 -0.94
C PHE A 237 14.98 -10.98 -2.16
N MET A 238 16.23 -10.58 -2.01
CA MET A 238 17.07 -10.16 -3.13
C MET A 238 17.30 -11.30 -4.13
N GLN A 239 17.42 -12.57 -3.67
CA GLN A 239 17.47 -13.72 -4.58
C GLN A 239 16.19 -13.89 -5.41
N LEU A 240 15.02 -13.51 -4.86
CA LEU A 240 13.77 -13.47 -5.61
C LEU A 240 13.84 -12.40 -6.70
N LEU A 241 14.31 -11.20 -6.38
CA LEU A 241 14.39 -10.10 -7.36
C LEU A 241 15.27 -10.46 -8.57
N ASP A 242 16.32 -11.26 -8.36
CA ASP A 242 17.17 -11.77 -9.44
C ASP A 242 16.44 -12.73 -10.41
N LYS A 243 15.31 -13.30 -9.99
CA LYS A 243 14.46 -14.18 -10.83
C LYS A 243 13.32 -13.45 -11.50
N LEU A 244 12.98 -12.26 -11.00
CA LEU A 244 11.87 -11.47 -11.52
C LEU A 244 12.36 -10.44 -12.55
N GLN A 245 11.41 -9.88 -13.33
CA GLN A 245 11.71 -8.78 -14.25
C GLN A 245 11.80 -7.46 -13.47
N VAL A 246 12.87 -7.31 -12.71
CA VAL A 246 13.20 -6.11 -11.94
C VAL A 246 14.51 -5.54 -12.46
N THR A 247 14.54 -4.24 -12.73
CA THR A 247 15.76 -3.55 -13.14
C THR A 247 16.80 -3.63 -12.03
N PRO A 248 18.04 -4.05 -12.29
CA PRO A 248 19.07 -4.10 -11.28
C PRO A 248 19.21 -2.77 -10.52
N GLY A 249 19.10 -2.82 -9.18
CA GLY A 249 19.16 -1.64 -8.31
C GLY A 249 17.87 -0.83 -8.20
N ALA A 250 16.77 -1.18 -8.91
CA ALA A 250 15.48 -0.49 -8.77
C ALA A 250 14.86 -0.68 -7.37
N ILE A 251 15.15 -1.80 -6.74
CA ILE A 251 14.83 -2.07 -5.34
C ILE A 251 16.18 -2.33 -4.64
N PRO A 252 16.67 -1.38 -3.82
CA PRO A 252 17.93 -1.53 -3.11
C PRO A 252 17.82 -2.55 -1.98
N THR A 253 18.96 -3.10 -1.55
CA THR A 253 19.01 -3.88 -0.32
C THR A 253 18.59 -3.03 0.88
N ILE A 254 18.17 -3.67 1.96
CA ILE A 254 17.78 -2.94 3.19
C ILE A 254 18.98 -2.15 3.76
N LEU A 255 20.18 -2.68 3.62
CA LEU A 255 21.40 -2.01 4.06
C LEU A 255 21.68 -0.75 3.23
N ASP A 256 21.57 -0.84 1.90
CA ASP A 256 21.74 0.33 1.02
C ASP A 256 20.66 1.37 1.27
N TYR A 257 19.41 0.94 1.44
CA TYR A 257 18.26 1.83 1.67
C TYR A 257 18.41 2.64 2.95
N TYR A 258 18.94 2.04 4.01
CA TYR A 258 19.18 2.69 5.30
C TYR A 258 20.62 3.17 5.49
N GLU A 259 21.44 3.19 4.44
CA GLU A 259 22.84 3.67 4.50
C GLU A 259 23.65 2.99 5.63
N SER A 260 23.54 1.67 5.73
CA SER A 260 24.11 0.85 6.79
C SER A 260 24.98 -0.26 6.19
N THR A 261 25.82 -0.88 6.99
CA THR A 261 26.77 -1.92 6.53
C THR A 261 26.61 -3.26 7.24
N ASP A 262 25.99 -3.26 8.41
CA ASP A 262 25.80 -4.42 9.28
C ASP A 262 24.61 -4.24 10.23
N ALA A 263 24.33 -5.23 11.05
CA ALA A 263 23.20 -5.18 11.98
C ALA A 263 23.31 -4.06 13.03
N PRO A 264 24.46 -3.83 13.70
CA PRO A 264 24.58 -2.70 14.64
C PRO A 264 24.37 -1.33 13.99
N SER A 265 24.94 -1.08 12.82
CA SER A 265 24.78 0.19 12.11
C SER A 265 23.33 0.39 11.63
N LEU A 266 22.65 -0.66 11.18
CA LEU A 266 21.24 -0.63 10.80
C LEU A 266 20.37 -0.34 12.03
N THR A 267 20.62 -0.97 13.16
CA THR A 267 19.95 -0.70 14.44
C THR A 267 20.07 0.77 14.82
N HIS A 268 21.29 1.29 14.82
CA HIS A 268 21.55 2.70 15.14
C HIS A 268 20.84 3.64 14.17
N LYS A 269 20.86 3.34 12.86
CA LYS A 269 20.17 4.14 11.85
C LYS A 269 18.68 4.20 12.11
N LEU A 270 18.00 3.06 12.30
CA LEU A 270 16.56 2.99 12.54
C LEU A 270 16.16 3.75 13.82
N GLN A 271 16.93 3.61 14.89
CA GLN A 271 16.71 4.34 16.15
C GLN A 271 16.89 5.87 16.00
N SER A 272 17.74 6.31 15.07
CA SER A 272 18.07 7.74 14.88
C SER A 272 17.10 8.52 14.01
N ILE A 273 16.24 7.87 13.23
CA ILE A 273 15.31 8.52 12.29
C ILE A 273 14.26 9.31 13.08
N ALA A 274 14.28 10.62 12.93
CA ALA A 274 13.40 11.52 13.68
C ALA A 274 11.90 11.23 13.48
N ALA A 275 11.52 10.84 12.26
CA ALA A 275 10.13 10.49 11.91
C ALA A 275 9.63 9.20 12.58
N PHE A 276 10.52 8.38 13.13
CA PHE A 276 10.20 7.12 13.79
C PHE A 276 10.06 7.23 15.29
N LYS A 277 10.49 8.35 15.88
CA LYS A 277 10.42 8.58 17.33
C LYS A 277 8.98 8.65 17.83
N GLY A 278 8.72 8.00 18.97
CA GLY A 278 7.40 7.99 19.60
C GLY A 278 6.40 7.04 18.95
N ILE A 279 6.79 6.28 17.92
CA ILE A 279 5.92 5.22 17.36
C ILE A 279 5.95 4.03 18.30
N MET A 280 4.81 3.75 18.94
CA MET A 280 4.68 2.65 19.89
C MET A 280 4.48 1.32 19.19
N SER A 281 5.00 0.24 19.79
CA SER A 281 4.71 -1.12 19.32
C SER A 281 3.21 -1.42 19.47
N PRO A 282 2.63 -2.25 18.56
CA PRO A 282 1.19 -2.53 18.57
C PRO A 282 0.83 -3.40 19.77
N MET A 283 0.32 -2.78 20.82
CA MET A 283 -0.11 -3.44 22.04
C MET A 283 -1.44 -2.87 22.52
N GLU A 284 -2.26 -3.72 23.11
CA GLU A 284 -3.51 -3.35 23.74
C GLU A 284 -3.41 -3.43 25.28
N LYS A 285 -4.21 -2.60 25.95
CA LYS A 285 -4.21 -2.51 27.42
C LYS A 285 -5.16 -3.52 28.03
N VAL A 286 -4.64 -4.33 28.96
CA VAL A 286 -5.42 -5.30 29.75
C VAL A 286 -5.22 -5.00 31.24
N GLY A 287 -6.23 -4.42 31.87
CA GLY A 287 -6.11 -3.93 33.24
C GLY A 287 -5.05 -2.84 33.40
N THR A 288 -3.98 -3.12 34.15
CA THR A 288 -2.83 -2.21 34.36
C THR A 288 -1.63 -2.54 33.48
N THR A 289 -1.70 -3.62 32.69
CA THR A 289 -0.61 -4.13 31.85
C THR A 289 -1.00 -4.11 30.37
N TYR A 290 -0.11 -4.61 29.52
CA TYR A 290 -0.28 -4.63 28.05
C TYR A 290 0.01 -6.02 27.50
N ILE A 291 -0.65 -6.37 26.40
CA ILE A 291 -0.38 -7.57 25.58
C ILE A 291 -0.20 -7.16 24.13
N PRO A 292 0.43 -8.00 23.26
CA PRO A 292 0.50 -7.71 21.82
C PRO A 292 -0.90 -7.56 21.20
N ASP A 293 -1.08 -6.55 20.33
CA ASP A 293 -2.30 -6.34 19.54
C ASP A 293 -2.16 -7.01 18.17
N PHE A 294 -2.67 -8.24 18.04
CA PHE A 294 -2.65 -8.99 16.78
C PHE A 294 -3.68 -8.50 15.76
N HIS A 295 -4.60 -7.59 16.14
CA HIS A 295 -5.55 -6.94 15.24
C HIS A 295 -4.98 -5.66 14.62
N SER A 296 -3.81 -5.22 15.05
CA SER A 296 -3.14 -4.05 14.48
C SER A 296 -2.82 -4.24 13.00
N ARG A 297 -2.72 -3.14 12.27
CA ARG A 297 -2.36 -3.15 10.85
C ARG A 297 -0.99 -3.76 10.56
N TYR A 298 -0.09 -3.78 11.51
CA TYR A 298 1.19 -4.48 11.41
C TYR A 298 0.99 -5.99 11.18
N PHE A 299 -0.01 -6.59 11.80
CA PHE A 299 -0.38 -7.99 11.58
C PHE A 299 -1.36 -8.15 10.41
N THR A 300 -2.43 -7.38 10.38
CA THR A 300 -3.54 -7.60 9.45
C THR A 300 -3.28 -7.07 8.03
N GLU A 301 -2.22 -6.30 7.81
CA GLU A 301 -1.83 -5.83 6.47
C GLU A 301 -0.45 -6.32 6.04
N ASP A 302 0.61 -6.15 6.89
CA ASP A 302 1.98 -6.45 6.44
C ASP A 302 2.23 -7.95 6.25
N PHE A 303 1.59 -8.83 7.04
CA PHE A 303 1.68 -10.27 6.83
C PHE A 303 0.85 -10.74 5.62
N PRO A 304 -0.49 -10.59 5.57
CA PRO A 304 -1.31 -11.21 4.52
C PRO A 304 -1.21 -10.50 3.16
N TYR A 305 -0.93 -9.20 3.14
CA TYR A 305 -0.90 -8.39 1.91
C TYR A 305 0.49 -7.84 1.58
N GLY A 306 1.50 -8.23 2.34
CA GLY A 306 2.90 -7.89 2.14
C GLY A 306 3.77 -9.13 2.11
N LEU A 307 4.12 -9.68 3.28
CA LEU A 307 5.02 -10.84 3.41
C LEU A 307 4.48 -12.09 2.70
N ALA A 308 3.16 -12.35 2.75
CA ALA A 308 2.55 -13.47 2.06
C ALA A 308 2.75 -13.44 0.54
N ILE A 309 2.80 -12.25 -0.06
CA ILE A 309 3.08 -12.10 -1.50
C ILE A 309 4.52 -12.47 -1.79
N ILE A 310 5.47 -11.98 -1.00
CA ILE A 310 6.90 -12.29 -1.11
C ILE A 310 7.12 -13.78 -0.90
N HIS A 311 6.58 -14.35 0.17
CA HIS A 311 6.66 -15.77 0.51
C HIS A 311 6.13 -16.65 -0.64
N ARG A 312 4.95 -16.36 -1.19
CA ARG A 312 4.39 -17.08 -2.33
C ARG A 312 5.31 -17.03 -3.56
N LEU A 313 5.81 -15.86 -3.94
CA LEU A 313 6.69 -15.69 -5.09
C LEU A 313 8.02 -16.46 -4.90
N ILE A 314 8.59 -16.46 -3.71
CA ILE A 314 9.79 -17.22 -3.34
C ILE A 314 9.56 -18.72 -3.59
N HIS A 315 8.44 -19.26 -3.14
CA HIS A 315 8.09 -20.67 -3.34
C HIS A 315 7.76 -21.00 -4.80
N GLU A 316 7.07 -20.13 -5.53
CA GLU A 316 6.81 -20.27 -6.97
C GLU A 316 8.12 -20.33 -7.78
N HIS A 317 9.18 -19.67 -7.32
CA HIS A 317 10.52 -19.67 -7.94
C HIS A 317 11.50 -20.68 -7.32
N ASN A 318 11.08 -21.51 -6.37
CA ASN A 318 11.89 -22.52 -5.68
C ASN A 318 13.16 -21.94 -5.03
N ILE A 319 13.03 -20.82 -4.36
CA ILE A 319 14.14 -20.16 -3.64
C ILE A 319 14.10 -20.61 -2.19
N PRO A 320 15.23 -21.08 -1.61
CA PRO A 320 15.32 -21.35 -0.18
C PRO A 320 15.22 -20.05 0.63
N ALA A 321 14.24 -19.98 1.55
CA ALA A 321 13.99 -18.78 2.35
C ALA A 321 13.61 -19.10 3.81
N PRO A 322 14.50 -19.77 4.56
CA PRO A 322 14.17 -20.25 5.89
C PRO A 322 13.80 -19.15 6.88
N HIS A 323 14.34 -17.93 6.76
CA HIS A 323 14.01 -16.83 7.65
C HIS A 323 12.64 -16.22 7.32
N ILE A 324 12.33 -16.04 6.03
CA ILE A 324 11.02 -15.57 5.57
C ILE A 324 9.96 -16.60 5.94
N ASP A 325 10.21 -17.90 5.70
CA ASP A 325 9.29 -18.99 6.08
C ASP A 325 8.99 -18.97 7.58
N GLN A 326 10.05 -18.88 8.41
CA GLN A 326 9.92 -18.86 9.86
C GLN A 326 9.05 -17.69 10.36
N VAL A 327 9.31 -16.47 9.86
CA VAL A 327 8.56 -15.27 10.26
C VAL A 327 7.13 -15.33 9.74
N TYR A 328 6.95 -15.75 8.50
CA TYR A 328 5.63 -15.89 7.86
C TYR A 328 4.76 -16.90 8.62
N ASP A 329 5.25 -18.10 8.84
CA ASP A 329 4.50 -19.16 9.55
C ASP A 329 4.11 -18.71 10.97
N TRP A 330 5.04 -18.11 11.70
CA TRP A 330 4.77 -17.56 13.03
C TRP A 330 3.65 -16.52 13.00
N GLY A 331 3.75 -15.53 12.14
CA GLY A 331 2.78 -14.42 12.08
C GLY A 331 1.40 -14.85 11.61
N MET A 332 1.34 -15.72 10.57
CA MET A 332 0.07 -16.23 10.05
C MET A 332 -0.63 -17.15 11.06
N ASN A 333 0.13 -17.93 11.84
CA ASN A 333 -0.44 -18.74 12.93
C ASN A 333 -1.08 -17.86 14.03
N LEU A 334 -0.43 -16.73 14.39
CA LEU A 334 -1.00 -15.78 15.34
C LEU A 334 -2.27 -15.12 14.80
N ILE A 335 -2.21 -14.62 13.58
CA ILE A 335 -3.38 -14.02 12.92
C ILE A 335 -4.53 -15.01 12.90
N SER A 336 -4.31 -16.25 12.46
CA SER A 336 -5.36 -17.29 12.43
C SER A 336 -5.95 -17.62 13.81
N ARG A 337 -5.13 -17.55 14.87
CA ARG A 337 -5.58 -17.85 16.24
C ARG A 337 -6.40 -16.70 16.86
N TYR A 338 -6.10 -15.45 16.51
CA TYR A 338 -6.68 -14.26 17.14
C TYR A 338 -7.55 -13.43 16.19
N SER A 339 -7.93 -13.95 14.99
CA SER A 339 -8.79 -13.26 13.99
C SER A 339 -10.29 -13.48 14.21
N ASP A 340 -10.78 -13.42 15.44
CA ASP A 340 -12.24 -13.45 15.70
C ASP A 340 -12.86 -12.06 15.73
#